data_1ea0b36991a26591ebaa7395d3f519e2
#
_entry.id   1ea0b36991a26591ebaa7395d3f519e2
#
_cell.length_a   1.000
_cell.length_b   1.000
_cell.length_c   1.000
_cell.angle_alpha   90.00
_cell.angle_beta   90.00
_cell.angle_gamma   90.00
#
_symmetry.space_group_name_H-M   'P 1'
#
loop_
_entity.id
_entity.type
_entity.pdbx_description
1 polymer ?
#
loop_
_entity_poly.entity_id
_entity_poly.type
_entity_poly.pdbx_seq_one_letter_code
_entity_poly.pdbx_strand_id
1 'polypeptide(L)'
;MAKILLVDDDRDLTESLSQVLKVKGYEVETAHSGQEGLKKLLEVKPDLLILDVMMETDTAGFEAVYKIRSERPDSKYREFKNIPIIILTAIDQVTNARFSLDQEQSFLPGHNEFLTKPVDLDELLEKIEISLGKNKRKV
;
A
#
# COMPACT_ATOMS: atom_id res chain seq x y z
N MET A 1 -7.45 7.62 -15.64
CA MET A 1 -7.17 6.33 -15.02
C MET A 1 -6.36 6.48 -13.78
N ALA A 2 -6.70 5.72 -12.74
CA ALA A 2 -5.91 5.79 -11.53
C ALA A 2 -4.59 5.05 -11.70
N LYS A 3 -3.56 5.54 -11.07
CA LYS A 3 -2.23 4.97 -11.12
C LYS A 3 -1.92 4.33 -9.77
N ILE A 4 -1.46 3.09 -9.80
CA ILE A 4 -1.16 2.31 -8.61
C ILE A 4 0.33 1.99 -8.59
N LEU A 5 0.97 2.22 -7.44
CA LEU A 5 2.33 1.76 -7.22
C LEU A 5 2.26 0.51 -6.34
N LEU A 6 2.79 -0.59 -6.84
CA LEU A 6 2.74 -1.88 -6.19
C LEU A 6 4.14 -2.27 -5.74
N VAL A 7 4.35 -2.41 -4.43
CA VAL A 7 5.67 -2.62 -3.86
C VAL A 7 5.69 -3.94 -3.10
N ASP A 8 6.45 -4.92 -3.60
CA ASP A 8 6.57 -6.23 -2.97
C ASP A 8 7.83 -6.87 -3.56
N ASP A 9 8.62 -7.53 -2.72
CA ASP A 9 9.86 -8.14 -3.21
C ASP A 9 9.60 -9.47 -3.92
N ASP A 10 8.38 -9.99 -3.86
CA ASP A 10 8.00 -11.17 -4.62
C ASP A 10 7.67 -10.77 -6.06
N ARG A 11 8.61 -10.99 -6.96
CA ARG A 11 8.47 -10.53 -8.34
C ARG A 11 7.37 -11.24 -9.09
N ASP A 12 7.13 -12.51 -8.78
CA ASP A 12 6.04 -13.24 -9.42
C ASP A 12 4.69 -12.66 -9.01
N LEU A 13 4.55 -12.31 -7.75
CA LEU A 13 3.31 -11.72 -7.26
C LEU A 13 3.08 -10.34 -7.87
N THR A 14 4.12 -9.50 -7.93
CA THR A 14 3.95 -8.17 -8.51
C THR A 14 3.60 -8.26 -9.99
N GLU A 15 4.21 -9.20 -10.69
CA GLU A 15 3.91 -9.35 -12.10
C GLU A 15 2.46 -9.80 -12.31
N SER A 16 2.02 -10.80 -11.56
CA SER A 16 0.66 -11.31 -11.68
C SER A 16 -0.37 -10.24 -11.35
N LEU A 17 -0.17 -9.56 -10.22
CA LEU A 17 -1.13 -8.54 -9.81
C LEU A 17 -1.12 -7.37 -10.78
N SER A 18 0.06 -6.99 -11.26
CA SER A 18 0.18 -5.89 -12.22
C SER A 18 -0.64 -6.18 -13.46
N GLN A 19 -0.54 -7.40 -13.99
CA GLN A 19 -1.29 -7.75 -15.20
C GLN A 19 -2.78 -7.67 -14.97
N VAL A 20 -3.26 -8.18 -13.85
CA VAL A 20 -4.70 -8.15 -13.56
C VAL A 20 -5.19 -6.73 -13.39
N LEU A 21 -4.43 -5.91 -12.66
CA LEU A 21 -4.85 -4.53 -12.42
C LEU A 21 -4.88 -3.73 -13.71
N LYS A 22 -3.93 -3.99 -14.60
CA LYS A 22 -3.93 -3.31 -15.91
C LYS A 22 -5.15 -3.68 -16.73
N VAL A 23 -5.54 -4.95 -16.69
CA VAL A 23 -6.74 -5.40 -17.39
C VAL A 23 -7.98 -4.69 -16.85
N LYS A 24 -7.98 -4.38 -15.54
CA LYS A 24 -9.10 -3.68 -14.92
C LYS A 24 -9.09 -2.17 -15.18
N GLY A 25 -8.09 -1.67 -15.91
CA GLY A 25 -8.09 -0.28 -16.31
C GLY A 25 -7.17 0.63 -15.48
N TYR A 26 -6.35 0.07 -14.62
CA TYR A 26 -5.42 0.87 -13.83
C TYR A 26 -4.06 0.95 -14.50
N GLU A 27 -3.35 2.06 -14.29
CA GLU A 27 -1.94 2.13 -14.62
C GLU A 27 -1.19 1.58 -13.42
N VAL A 28 -0.16 0.77 -13.65
CA VAL A 28 0.56 0.11 -12.57
C VAL A 28 2.05 0.26 -12.75
N GLU A 29 2.73 0.73 -11.69
CA GLU A 29 4.18 0.71 -11.60
C GLU A 29 4.55 -0.21 -10.47
N THR A 30 5.70 -0.85 -10.56
CA THR A 30 6.12 -1.81 -9.54
C THR A 30 7.47 -1.44 -8.95
N ALA A 31 7.68 -1.84 -7.70
CA ALA A 31 8.97 -1.72 -7.03
C ALA A 31 9.13 -2.94 -6.15
N HIS A 32 10.37 -3.28 -5.79
CA HIS A 32 10.66 -4.55 -5.13
C HIS A 32 11.38 -4.39 -3.80
N SER A 33 11.40 -3.20 -3.27
CA SER A 33 11.91 -2.94 -1.92
C SER A 33 11.26 -1.66 -1.40
N GLY A 34 11.34 -1.47 -0.09
CA GLY A 34 10.82 -0.25 0.50
C GLY A 34 11.52 0.98 -0.02
N GLN A 35 12.85 0.92 -0.16
CA GLN A 35 13.61 2.04 -0.68
C GLN A 35 13.22 2.36 -2.11
N GLU A 36 13.13 1.34 -2.95
CA GLU A 36 12.73 1.54 -4.33
C GLU A 36 11.31 2.09 -4.40
N GLY A 37 10.44 1.58 -3.54
CA GLY A 37 9.06 2.06 -3.49
C GLY A 37 8.96 3.53 -3.15
N LEU A 38 9.72 3.97 -2.15
CA LEU A 38 9.69 5.38 -1.77
C LEU A 38 10.24 6.27 -2.87
N LYS A 39 11.28 5.80 -3.56
CA LYS A 39 11.84 6.54 -4.68
C LYS A 39 10.81 6.67 -5.81
N LYS A 40 10.17 5.57 -6.15
CA LYS A 40 9.18 5.59 -7.22
C LYS A 40 7.94 6.39 -6.86
N LEU A 41 7.59 6.42 -5.58
CA LEU A 41 6.49 7.26 -5.13
C LEU A 41 6.66 8.69 -5.60
N LEU A 42 7.88 9.22 -5.45
CA LEU A 42 8.17 10.58 -5.85
C LEU A 42 8.21 10.74 -7.37
N GLU A 43 8.64 9.69 -8.06
CA GLU A 43 8.79 9.74 -9.52
C GLU A 43 7.46 9.59 -10.25
N VAL A 44 6.65 8.62 -9.85
CA VAL A 44 5.46 8.29 -10.62
C VAL A 44 4.20 8.95 -10.09
N LYS A 45 4.22 9.43 -8.86
CA LYS A 45 3.09 10.12 -8.23
C LYS A 45 1.79 9.34 -8.38
N PRO A 46 1.71 8.18 -7.73
CA PRO A 46 0.53 7.33 -7.87
C PRO A 46 -0.65 7.87 -7.08
N ASP A 47 -1.81 7.32 -7.37
CA ASP A 47 -3.03 7.65 -6.64
C ASP A 47 -3.25 6.71 -5.47
N LEU A 48 -2.59 5.55 -5.48
CA LEU A 48 -2.75 4.53 -4.45
C LEU A 48 -1.47 3.70 -4.36
N LEU A 49 -1.14 3.30 -3.15
CA LEU A 49 0.06 2.50 -2.89
C LEU A 49 -0.34 1.16 -2.30
N ILE A 50 0.16 0.07 -2.89
CA ILE A 50 0.01 -1.27 -2.33
C ILE A 50 1.40 -1.71 -1.89
N LEU A 51 1.53 -2.13 -0.64
CA LEU A 51 2.83 -2.22 0.00
C LEU A 51 2.93 -3.47 0.86
N ASP A 52 3.94 -4.29 0.62
CA ASP A 52 4.22 -5.46 1.44
C ASP A 52 4.92 -5.02 2.73
N VAL A 53 4.70 -5.77 3.81
CA VAL A 53 5.32 -5.46 5.09
C VAL A 53 6.80 -5.86 5.09
N MET A 54 7.07 -7.11 4.73
CA MET A 54 8.43 -7.64 4.77
C MET A 54 9.06 -7.55 3.39
N MET A 55 10.15 -6.84 3.30
CA MET A 55 10.87 -6.71 2.05
C MET A 55 12.35 -6.82 2.37
N GLU A 56 13.11 -5.72 2.28
CA GLU A 56 14.53 -5.76 2.62
C GLU A 56 14.75 -5.94 4.13
N THR A 57 13.75 -5.57 4.94
CA THR A 57 13.74 -5.89 6.37
C THR A 57 12.36 -6.39 6.75
N ASP A 58 12.22 -6.93 7.95
CA ASP A 58 10.94 -7.45 8.44
C ASP A 58 9.88 -6.39 8.55
N THR A 59 10.28 -5.12 8.64
CA THR A 59 9.33 -4.03 8.86
C THR A 59 9.44 -2.94 7.80
N ALA A 60 10.04 -3.26 6.66
CA ALA A 60 10.28 -2.23 5.62
C ALA A 60 8.99 -1.53 5.20
N GLY A 61 7.89 -2.28 5.08
CA GLY A 61 6.61 -1.67 4.72
C GLY A 61 6.13 -0.69 5.76
N PHE A 62 6.21 -1.07 7.03
CA PHE A 62 5.77 -0.18 8.10
C PHE A 62 6.65 1.07 8.16
N GLU A 63 7.95 0.90 7.96
CA GLU A 63 8.86 2.05 7.97
C GLU A 63 8.51 3.01 6.85
N ALA A 64 8.16 2.47 5.69
CA ALA A 64 7.76 3.30 4.56
C ALA A 64 6.49 4.09 4.90
N VAL A 65 5.51 3.45 5.54
CA VAL A 65 4.28 4.13 5.93
C VAL A 65 4.59 5.29 6.89
N TYR A 66 5.45 5.05 7.88
CA TYR A 66 5.81 6.12 8.80
C TYR A 66 6.42 7.31 8.06
N LYS A 67 7.30 7.04 7.10
CA LYS A 67 7.93 8.13 6.35
C LYS A 67 6.92 8.89 5.51
N ILE A 68 6.01 8.17 4.87
CA ILE A 68 5.02 8.80 4.00
C ILE A 68 4.04 9.64 4.81
N ARG A 69 3.61 9.11 5.96
CA ARG A 69 2.59 9.78 6.80
C ARG A 69 3.17 10.86 7.70
N SER A 70 4.47 11.13 7.63
CA SER A 70 5.10 12.09 8.51
C SER A 70 4.43 13.46 8.44
N GLU A 71 4.21 14.06 9.60
CA GLU A 71 3.63 15.40 9.68
C GLU A 71 4.68 16.51 9.59
N ARG A 72 5.94 16.14 9.45
CA ARG A 72 7.01 17.13 9.41
C ARG A 72 6.88 17.99 8.16
N PRO A 73 6.93 19.33 8.30
CA PRO A 73 6.79 20.20 7.13
C PRO A 73 7.89 20.00 6.09
N ASP A 74 9.06 19.51 6.53
CA ASP A 74 10.19 19.31 5.64
C ASP A 74 10.25 17.90 5.03
N SER A 75 9.24 17.08 5.26
CA SER A 75 9.22 15.74 4.69
C SER A 75 9.12 15.83 3.16
N LYS A 76 9.98 15.07 2.47
CA LYS A 76 9.93 15.05 1.03
C LYS A 76 8.73 14.26 0.49
N TYR A 77 8.05 13.53 1.38
CA TYR A 77 6.84 12.78 1.00
C TYR A 77 5.57 13.53 1.38
N ARG A 78 5.67 14.79 1.73
CA ARG A 78 4.57 15.58 2.23
C ARG A 78 3.36 15.59 1.30
N GLU A 79 3.64 15.60 0.01
CA GLU A 79 2.60 15.60 -1.02
C GLU A 79 1.75 14.33 -0.94
N PHE A 80 2.31 13.23 -0.43
CA PHE A 80 1.65 11.93 -0.41
C PHE A 80 1.21 11.51 0.99
N LYS A 81 1.23 12.42 1.92
CA LYS A 81 0.95 12.09 3.32
C LYS A 81 -0.41 11.44 3.50
N ASN A 82 -1.37 11.77 2.66
CA ASN A 82 -2.73 11.22 2.75
C ASN A 82 -3.06 10.22 1.65
N ILE A 83 -2.06 9.72 0.95
CA ILE A 83 -2.30 8.74 -0.12
C ILE A 83 -2.91 7.46 0.47
N PRO A 84 -3.92 6.87 -0.19
CA PRO A 84 -4.44 5.59 0.29
C PRO A 84 -3.37 4.51 0.21
N ILE A 85 -3.25 3.72 1.27
CA ILE A 85 -2.27 2.64 1.32
C ILE A 85 -2.98 1.34 1.69
N ILE A 86 -2.71 0.29 0.91
CA ILE A 86 -3.16 -1.06 1.20
C ILE A 86 -1.92 -1.86 1.55
N ILE A 87 -1.90 -2.44 2.74
CA ILE A 87 -0.73 -3.18 3.22
C ILE A 87 -0.99 -4.68 3.11
N LEU A 88 -0.08 -5.38 2.42
CA LEU A 88 -0.15 -6.82 2.27
C LEU A 88 0.69 -7.46 3.36
N THR A 89 0.14 -8.46 4.02
CA THR A 89 0.84 -9.05 5.16
C THR A 89 0.59 -10.56 5.20
N ALA A 90 1.60 -11.33 5.60
CA ALA A 90 1.46 -12.76 5.78
C ALA A 90 0.60 -13.03 7.01
N ILE A 91 0.04 -14.24 7.06
CA ILE A 91 -0.92 -14.56 8.10
C ILE A 91 -0.37 -14.43 9.52
N ASP A 92 0.88 -14.83 9.72
CA ASP A 92 1.50 -14.74 11.03
C ASP A 92 1.78 -13.29 11.40
N GLN A 93 2.01 -12.43 10.43
CA GLN A 93 2.18 -11.00 10.68
C GLN A 93 0.87 -10.32 10.98
N VAL A 94 -0.23 -10.83 10.40
CA VAL A 94 -1.54 -10.27 10.64
C VAL A 94 -1.91 -10.34 12.11
N THR A 95 -1.60 -11.44 12.77
CA THR A 95 -1.93 -11.60 14.17
C THR A 95 -1.30 -10.50 15.00
N ASN A 96 -0.03 -10.21 14.78
CA ASN A 96 0.65 -9.17 15.52
C ASN A 96 0.14 -7.78 15.15
N ALA A 97 -0.10 -7.56 13.88
CA ALA A 97 -0.57 -6.26 13.42
C ALA A 97 -1.98 -5.97 13.95
N ARG A 98 -2.85 -6.98 13.93
CA ARG A 98 -4.19 -6.83 14.43
C ARG A 98 -4.22 -6.52 15.90
N PHE A 99 -3.37 -7.20 16.64
CA PHE A 99 -3.30 -6.99 18.05
C PHE A 99 -2.93 -5.54 18.35
N SER A 100 -1.97 -5.02 17.64
CA SER A 100 -1.58 -3.63 17.79
C SER A 100 -2.69 -2.67 17.39
N LEU A 101 -3.36 -2.96 16.28
CA LEU A 101 -4.43 -2.10 15.81
C LEU A 101 -5.63 -2.10 16.74
N ASP A 102 -5.97 -3.25 17.30
CA ASP A 102 -7.09 -3.34 18.21
C ASP A 102 -6.86 -2.53 19.46
N GLN A 103 -5.62 -2.45 19.91
CA GLN A 103 -5.32 -1.72 21.12
C GLN A 103 -5.16 -0.25 20.89
N GLU A 104 -4.50 0.09 19.80
CA GLU A 104 -4.12 1.46 19.58
C GLU A 104 -4.87 2.10 18.50
N GLN A 105 -5.61 1.35 17.76
CA GLN A 105 -6.28 1.81 16.59
C GLN A 105 -5.32 2.36 15.59
N SER A 106 -4.02 2.30 15.85
CA SER A 106 -3.09 2.73 14.89
C SER A 106 -1.79 2.91 15.49
N PHE A 107 -1.16 1.86 15.60
CA PHE A 107 0.24 1.89 15.67
C PHE A 107 0.84 2.47 14.41
N LEU A 108 0.15 2.39 13.27
CA LEU A 108 0.57 3.08 12.08
C LEU A 108 -0.21 4.38 11.92
N PRO A 109 0.47 5.47 11.57
CA PRO A 109 -0.24 6.74 11.39
C PRO A 109 -1.09 6.72 10.14
N GLY A 110 -2.16 7.50 10.16
CA GLY A 110 -3.03 7.67 9.04
C GLY A 110 -4.02 6.53 8.87
N HIS A 111 -4.70 6.53 7.75
CA HIS A 111 -5.73 5.54 7.46
C HIS A 111 -5.20 4.54 6.45
N ASN A 112 -5.03 3.29 6.87
CA ASN A 112 -4.46 2.24 6.03
C ASN A 112 -5.37 1.03 6.02
N GLU A 113 -5.42 0.32 4.88
CA GLU A 113 -6.14 -0.94 4.77
C GLU A 113 -5.15 -2.09 4.81
N PHE A 114 -5.61 -3.26 5.26
CA PHE A 114 -4.77 -4.44 5.33
C PHE A 114 -5.39 -5.60 4.56
N LEU A 115 -4.55 -6.38 3.90
CA LEU A 115 -4.95 -7.62 3.25
C LEU A 115 -3.97 -8.71 3.61
N THR A 116 -4.49 -9.92 3.86
CA THR A 116 -3.65 -11.07 4.17
C THR A 116 -3.20 -11.76 2.90
N LYS A 117 -1.99 -12.27 2.89
CA LYS A 117 -1.55 -13.17 1.82
C LYS A 117 -1.99 -14.58 2.16
N PRO A 118 -2.36 -15.40 1.18
CA PRO A 118 -2.36 -15.11 -0.25
C PRO A 118 -3.47 -14.12 -0.58
N VAL A 119 -3.21 -13.25 -1.55
CA VAL A 119 -4.10 -12.16 -1.88
C VAL A 119 -5.37 -12.69 -2.55
N ASP A 120 -6.52 -12.33 -1.99
CA ASP A 120 -7.81 -12.57 -2.64
C ASP A 120 -8.04 -11.42 -3.59
N LEU A 121 -8.09 -11.74 -4.88
CA LEU A 121 -8.15 -10.70 -5.89
C LEU A 121 -9.42 -9.86 -5.81
N ASP A 122 -10.56 -10.50 -5.56
CA ASP A 122 -11.81 -9.75 -5.45
C ASP A 122 -11.77 -8.79 -4.28
N GLU A 123 -11.21 -9.23 -3.17
CA GLU A 123 -11.09 -8.38 -2.00
C GLU A 123 -10.14 -7.21 -2.27
N LEU A 124 -9.04 -7.47 -2.96
CA LEU A 124 -8.10 -6.42 -3.32
C LEU A 124 -8.76 -5.38 -4.21
N LEU A 125 -9.49 -5.83 -5.24
CA LEU A 125 -10.15 -4.90 -6.15
C LEU A 125 -11.18 -4.05 -5.42
N GLU A 126 -11.92 -4.65 -4.50
CA GLU A 126 -12.89 -3.91 -3.73
C GLU A 126 -12.22 -2.84 -2.87
N LYS A 127 -11.13 -3.20 -2.21
CA LYS A 127 -10.43 -2.24 -1.37
C LYS A 127 -9.81 -1.11 -2.18
N ILE A 128 -9.33 -1.42 -3.37
CA ILE A 128 -8.80 -0.39 -4.26
C ILE A 128 -9.90 0.62 -4.61
N GLU A 129 -11.07 0.14 -4.99
CA GLU A 129 -12.17 1.01 -5.36
C GLU A 129 -12.60 1.89 -4.18
N ILE A 130 -12.73 1.29 -3.02
CA ILE A 130 -13.11 2.06 -1.84
C ILE A 130 -12.05 3.10 -1.50
N SER A 131 -10.78 2.69 -1.54
CA SER A 131 -9.67 3.59 -1.20
C SER A 131 -9.57 4.76 -2.17
N LEU A 132 -9.90 4.54 -3.43
CA LEU A 132 -9.87 5.61 -4.42
C LEU A 132 -11.13 6.49 -4.35
N GLY A 133 -12.02 6.18 -3.42
CA GLY A 133 -13.17 7.04 -3.18
C GLY A 133 -14.30 6.88 -4.16
N LYS A 134 -14.29 5.81 -4.94
CA LYS A 134 -15.35 5.62 -5.93
C LYS A 134 -16.71 5.51 -5.30
N ASN A 135 -16.77 4.84 -4.15
CA ASN A 135 -18.05 4.69 -3.46
C ASN A 135 -18.54 5.97 -2.83
N LYS A 136 -17.64 6.90 -2.55
CA LYS A 136 -18.03 8.15 -1.94
C LYS A 136 -18.83 9.03 -2.85
N ARG A 137 -18.63 8.86 -4.14
CA ARG A 137 -19.33 9.70 -5.10
C ARG A 137 -20.79 9.37 -5.26
N LYS A 138 -21.22 8.29 -4.66
CA LYS A 138 -22.61 7.89 -4.72
C LYS A 138 -23.46 8.58 -3.70
N VAL A 139 -22.84 9.26 -2.82
CA VAL A 139 -23.53 9.92 -1.74
C VAL A 139 -24.19 11.18 -2.24
#